data_2a54cd85d2c0cf644800a3ad0e7b2ee2
#
_entry.id   2a54cd85d2c0cf644800a3ad0e7b2ee2
#
_cell.length_a   1.000
_cell.length_b   1.000
_cell.length_c   1.000
_cell.angle_alpha   90.00
_cell.angle_beta   90.00
_cell.angle_gamma   90.00
#
_symmetry.space_group_name_H-M   'P 1'
#
loop_
_entity.id
_entity.type
_entity.pdbx_description
1 polymer ?
#
loop_
_entity_poly.entity_id
_entity_poly.type
_entity_poly.pdbx_seq_one_letter_code
_entity_poly.pdbx_strand_id
1 'polypeptide(L)'
;MFKYLKFYFFIIFLIFNNHSHAVPEASDLKLSNNSINEFFNYISSQRKNADRFLVTLDGTGTFTWSCPQTLCFPAGELFYAKPCSKKHEKKKCKIFAKGRKIVWSNSANMSQNSINIKQSISLTDVKKKLKKFGFID
;
A
#
# COMPACT_ATOMS: atom_id res chain seq x y z
N MET A 1 -17.31 57.21 4.40
CA MET A 1 -17.77 56.04 3.64
C MET A 1 -16.70 54.94 3.44
N PHE A 2 -15.40 55.23 3.56
CA PHE A 2 -14.31 54.26 3.32
C PHE A 2 -13.91 53.37 4.51
N LYS A 3 -14.39 53.63 5.72
CA LYS A 3 -14.01 52.82 6.91
C LYS A 3 -14.68 51.44 6.97
N TYR A 4 -15.88 51.31 6.42
CA TYR A 4 -16.62 50.03 6.47
C TYR A 4 -16.21 49.04 5.36
N LEU A 5 -15.62 49.53 4.28
CA LEU A 5 -15.18 48.67 3.16
C LEU A 5 -13.98 47.78 3.55
N LYS A 6 -13.06 48.30 4.40
CA LYS A 6 -11.91 47.51 4.92
C LYS A 6 -12.32 46.40 5.87
N PHE A 7 -13.41 46.58 6.63
CA PHE A 7 -13.89 45.60 7.59
C PHE A 7 -14.58 44.44 6.88
N TYR A 8 -15.31 44.67 5.82
CA TYR A 8 -15.94 43.63 5.00
C TYR A 8 -14.92 42.76 4.26
N PHE A 9 -13.84 43.35 3.79
CA PHE A 9 -12.77 42.58 3.12
C PHE A 9 -12.05 41.62 4.07
N PHE A 10 -11.90 42.02 5.34
CA PHE A 10 -11.27 41.18 6.36
C PHE A 10 -12.15 39.98 6.80
N ILE A 11 -13.46 40.15 6.86
CA ILE A 11 -14.40 39.09 7.18
C ILE A 11 -14.50 38.06 6.06
N ILE A 12 -14.49 38.48 4.79
CA ILE A 12 -14.52 37.57 3.64
C ILE A 12 -13.23 36.72 3.59
N PHE A 13 -12.07 37.28 3.97
CA PHE A 13 -10.81 36.54 3.98
C PHE A 13 -10.75 35.45 5.06
N LEU A 14 -11.47 35.60 6.18
CA LEU A 14 -11.54 34.62 7.25
C LEU A 14 -12.45 33.42 6.92
N ILE A 15 -13.39 33.57 5.99
CA ILE A 15 -14.32 32.49 5.63
C ILE A 15 -13.70 31.51 4.63
N PHE A 16 -12.69 31.93 3.85
CA PHE A 16 -12.04 31.09 2.82
C PHE A 16 -10.94 30.18 3.36
N ASN A 17 -10.52 30.29 4.61
CA ASN A 17 -9.39 29.52 5.15
C ASN A 17 -9.77 28.21 5.88
N ASN A 18 -11.04 27.79 5.88
CA ASN A 18 -11.49 26.57 6.59
C ASN A 18 -11.87 25.42 5.66
N HIS A 19 -11.33 25.35 4.45
CA HIS A 19 -11.34 24.10 3.71
C HIS A 19 -10.09 23.30 4.11
N SER A 20 -10.06 22.80 5.33
CA SER A 20 -9.27 21.61 5.62
C SER A 20 -9.83 20.50 4.75
N HIS A 21 -9.19 20.24 3.61
CA HIS A 21 -9.36 18.99 2.90
C HIS A 21 -8.97 17.89 3.89
N ALA A 22 -9.97 17.31 4.55
CA ALA A 22 -9.79 16.03 5.22
C ALA A 22 -9.27 15.09 4.14
N VAL A 23 -7.98 14.76 4.19
CA VAL A 23 -7.41 13.68 3.39
C VAL A 23 -8.28 12.47 3.75
N PRO A 24 -8.97 11.84 2.78
CA PRO A 24 -9.78 10.67 3.10
C PRO A 24 -8.85 9.69 3.79
N GLU A 25 -9.20 9.33 5.03
CA GLU A 25 -8.48 8.33 5.81
C GLU A 25 -8.39 7.09 4.93
N ALA A 26 -7.18 6.73 4.53
CA ALA A 26 -6.97 5.63 3.60
C ALA A 26 -7.53 4.38 4.29
N SER A 27 -8.65 3.87 3.78
CA SER A 27 -9.24 2.64 4.30
C SER A 27 -8.20 1.54 4.33
N ASP A 28 -8.22 0.71 5.38
CA ASP A 28 -7.33 -0.45 5.48
C ASP A 28 -7.41 -1.31 4.22
N LEU A 29 -6.24 -1.73 3.73
CA LEU A 29 -6.16 -2.62 2.58
C LEU A 29 -6.80 -3.96 2.93
N LYS A 30 -7.77 -4.41 2.12
CA LYS A 30 -8.34 -5.75 2.16
C LYS A 30 -7.96 -6.52 0.90
N LEU A 31 -7.33 -7.67 1.08
CA LEU A 31 -6.90 -8.52 -0.02
C LEU A 31 -8.05 -9.44 -0.48
N SER A 32 -8.25 -9.52 -1.80
CA SER A 32 -9.13 -10.53 -2.39
C SER A 32 -8.54 -11.94 -2.21
N ASN A 33 -9.39 -12.98 -2.31
CA ASN A 33 -8.92 -14.37 -2.25
C ASN A 33 -7.87 -14.68 -3.32
N ASN A 34 -8.01 -14.13 -4.52
CA ASN A 34 -7.00 -14.27 -5.57
C ASN A 34 -5.67 -13.64 -5.15
N SER A 35 -5.69 -12.43 -4.61
CA SER A 35 -4.49 -11.73 -4.15
C SER A 35 -3.79 -12.47 -3.01
N ILE A 36 -4.54 -13.13 -2.12
CA ILE A 36 -4.00 -13.97 -1.05
C ILE A 36 -3.26 -15.20 -1.64
N ASN A 37 -3.87 -15.88 -2.61
CA ASN A 37 -3.26 -17.04 -3.27
C ASN A 37 -1.99 -16.64 -4.04
N GLU A 38 -2.03 -15.53 -4.78
CA GLU A 38 -0.85 -14.99 -5.47
C GLU A 38 0.26 -14.59 -4.48
N PHE A 39 -0.09 -14.00 -3.34
CA PHE A 39 0.88 -13.71 -2.30
C PHE A 39 1.48 -14.98 -1.70
N PHE A 40 0.66 -16.02 -1.46
CA PHE A 40 1.15 -17.30 -0.98
C PHE A 40 2.12 -17.93 -2.00
N ASN A 41 1.78 -17.95 -3.27
CA ASN A 41 2.67 -18.43 -4.35
C ASN A 41 3.98 -17.64 -4.39
N TYR A 42 3.89 -16.31 -4.23
CA TYR A 42 5.06 -15.44 -4.16
C TYR A 42 5.99 -15.83 -3.01
N ILE A 43 5.50 -15.98 -1.78
CA ILE A 43 6.34 -16.26 -0.60
C ILE A 43 6.81 -17.72 -0.52
N SER A 44 6.12 -18.68 -1.17
CA SER A 44 6.47 -20.12 -1.17
C SER A 44 7.71 -20.39 -2.01
N SER A 45 8.04 -19.54 -2.98
CA SER A 45 9.27 -19.64 -3.75
C SER A 45 10.45 -18.95 -3.02
N GLN A 46 11.68 -19.26 -3.45
CA GLN A 46 12.85 -18.56 -2.92
C GLN A 46 12.80 -17.09 -3.34
N ARG A 47 12.66 -16.19 -2.36
CA ARG A 47 12.58 -14.74 -2.59
C ARG A 47 13.83 -14.04 -2.06
N LYS A 48 14.39 -13.19 -2.92
CA LYS A 48 15.47 -12.28 -2.57
C LYS A 48 14.90 -11.03 -1.88
N ASN A 49 15.68 -10.34 -1.07
CA ASN A 49 15.27 -9.07 -0.46
C ASN A 49 14.94 -8.00 -1.52
N ALA A 50 15.51 -8.11 -2.72
CA ALA A 50 15.24 -7.22 -3.85
C ALA A 50 13.88 -7.47 -4.51
N ASP A 51 13.28 -8.67 -4.38
CA ASP A 51 11.97 -8.97 -4.96
C ASP A 51 10.86 -8.15 -4.31
N ARG A 52 9.86 -7.79 -5.11
CA ARG A 52 8.70 -6.97 -4.68
C ARG A 52 7.41 -7.66 -5.04
N PHE A 53 6.48 -7.65 -4.11
CA PHE A 53 5.08 -8.00 -4.35
C PHE A 53 4.24 -6.75 -4.19
N LEU A 54 3.54 -6.37 -5.23
CA LEU A 54 2.70 -5.18 -5.28
C LEU A 54 1.24 -5.58 -5.30
N VAL A 55 0.40 -4.71 -4.76
CA VAL A 55 -1.05 -4.87 -4.74
C VAL A 55 -1.70 -3.56 -5.17
N THR A 56 -2.81 -3.64 -5.89
CA THR A 56 -3.67 -2.48 -6.16
C THR A 56 -4.29 -1.96 -4.86
N LEU A 57 -4.58 -0.67 -4.76
CA LEU A 57 -5.12 -0.08 -3.52
C LEU A 57 -6.46 -0.67 -3.08
N ASP A 58 -7.22 -1.26 -4.03
CA ASP A 58 -8.47 -1.98 -3.76
C ASP A 58 -8.26 -3.47 -3.38
N GLY A 59 -7.02 -3.94 -3.31
CA GLY A 59 -6.67 -5.31 -2.91
C GLY A 59 -6.98 -6.40 -3.94
N THR A 60 -7.46 -6.07 -5.15
CA THR A 60 -7.94 -7.05 -6.13
C THR A 60 -6.88 -7.50 -7.14
N GLY A 61 -5.89 -6.65 -7.43
CA GLY A 61 -4.83 -6.91 -8.40
C GLY A 61 -3.47 -7.06 -7.75
N THR A 62 -2.62 -7.90 -8.35
CA THR A 62 -1.27 -8.18 -7.88
C THR A 62 -0.23 -8.13 -9.00
N PHE A 63 0.99 -7.80 -8.63
CA PHE A 63 2.13 -7.82 -9.52
C PHE A 63 3.39 -8.25 -8.77
N THR A 64 4.14 -9.20 -9.33
CA THR A 64 5.43 -9.63 -8.79
C THR A 64 6.55 -9.08 -9.66
N TRP A 65 7.48 -8.38 -9.04
CA TRP A 65 8.75 -8.02 -9.64
C TRP A 65 9.87 -8.84 -9.00
N SER A 66 10.62 -9.55 -9.80
CA SER A 66 11.75 -10.37 -9.34
C SER A 66 13.04 -9.80 -9.89
N CYS A 67 14.06 -9.77 -9.03
CA CYS A 67 15.39 -9.34 -9.43
C CYS A 67 16.02 -10.35 -10.41
N PRO A 68 16.23 -10.00 -11.67
CA PRO A 68 16.73 -10.96 -12.67
C PRO A 68 18.21 -11.32 -12.45
N GLN A 69 18.94 -10.51 -11.71
CA GLN A 69 20.37 -10.68 -11.44
C GLN A 69 20.68 -10.73 -9.96
N THR A 70 21.89 -11.15 -9.59
CA THR A 70 22.35 -11.15 -8.19
C THR A 70 22.48 -9.75 -7.61
N LEU A 71 22.68 -8.75 -8.45
CA LEU A 71 22.81 -7.34 -8.07
C LEU A 71 21.68 -6.53 -8.68
N CYS A 72 20.66 -6.22 -7.88
CA CYS A 72 19.64 -5.26 -8.26
C CYS A 72 19.76 -4.02 -7.39
N PHE A 73 19.92 -2.88 -8.02
CA PHE A 73 19.93 -1.61 -7.32
C PHE A 73 18.53 -1.28 -6.78
N PRO A 74 18.45 -0.74 -5.56
CA PRO A 74 17.18 -0.27 -5.02
C PRO A 74 16.65 0.85 -5.93
N ALA A 75 15.43 0.67 -6.44
CA ALA A 75 14.70 1.69 -7.18
C ALA A 75 13.60 2.29 -6.33
N GLY A 76 13.14 3.49 -6.67
CA GLY A 76 12.01 4.14 -6.03
C GLY A 76 10.70 3.36 -6.24
N GLU A 77 9.71 3.56 -5.37
CA GLU A 77 8.42 2.85 -5.42
C GLU A 77 7.72 2.98 -6.79
N LEU A 78 7.79 4.14 -7.42
CA LEU A 78 7.21 4.39 -8.75
C LEU A 78 7.75 3.47 -9.84
N PHE A 79 9.01 3.06 -9.75
CA PHE A 79 9.61 2.13 -10.70
C PHE A 79 8.86 0.79 -10.71
N TYR A 80 8.49 0.29 -9.53
CA TYR A 80 7.77 -0.97 -9.38
C TYR A 80 6.26 -0.81 -9.60
N ALA A 81 5.70 0.32 -9.20
CA ALA A 81 4.26 0.59 -9.30
C ALA A 81 3.79 0.78 -10.74
N LYS A 82 4.63 1.35 -11.62
CA LYS A 82 4.27 1.63 -13.02
C LYS A 82 3.86 0.37 -13.83
N PRO A 83 4.64 -0.72 -13.88
CA PRO A 83 4.23 -1.94 -14.58
C PRO A 83 3.01 -2.61 -13.94
N CYS A 84 2.88 -2.57 -12.60
CA CYS A 84 1.70 -3.06 -11.91
C CYS A 84 0.45 -2.27 -12.32
N SER A 85 0.51 -0.96 -12.30
CA SER A 85 -0.60 -0.09 -12.72
C SER A 85 -0.98 -0.31 -14.20
N LYS A 86 0.01 -0.50 -15.08
CA LYS A 86 -0.23 -0.83 -16.50
C LYS A 86 -0.98 -2.15 -16.66
N LYS A 87 -0.61 -3.18 -15.89
CA LYS A 87 -1.28 -4.50 -15.90
C LYS A 87 -2.74 -4.41 -15.42
N HIS A 88 -3.04 -3.53 -14.50
CA HIS A 88 -4.34 -3.41 -13.83
C HIS A 88 -5.11 -2.15 -14.23
N GLU A 89 -5.17 -1.85 -15.54
CA GLU A 89 -6.03 -0.78 -16.09
C GLU A 89 -5.86 0.58 -15.41
N LYS A 90 -4.60 0.96 -15.16
CA LYS A 90 -4.20 2.21 -14.47
C LYS A 90 -4.62 2.31 -12.99
N LYS A 91 -5.07 1.22 -12.35
CA LYS A 91 -5.26 1.21 -10.91
C LYS A 91 -3.93 1.52 -10.20
N LYS A 92 -3.99 2.31 -9.16
CA LYS A 92 -2.81 2.61 -8.34
C LYS A 92 -2.33 1.36 -7.63
N CYS A 93 -1.03 1.07 -7.73
CA CYS A 93 -0.36 -0.03 -7.04
C CYS A 93 0.63 0.50 -6.03
N LYS A 94 0.83 -0.28 -4.96
CA LYS A 94 1.82 0.00 -3.94
C LYS A 94 2.53 -1.29 -3.52
N ILE A 95 3.76 -1.17 -3.02
CA ILE A 95 4.51 -2.33 -2.53
C ILE A 95 3.84 -2.87 -1.28
N PHE A 96 3.38 -4.11 -1.33
CA PHE A 96 2.84 -4.86 -0.20
C PHE A 96 3.95 -5.59 0.57
N ALA A 97 4.86 -6.24 -0.16
CA ALA A 97 5.97 -6.95 0.46
C ALA A 97 7.30 -6.75 -0.29
N LYS A 98 8.39 -6.77 0.47
CA LYS A 98 9.79 -6.78 0.01
C LYS A 98 10.42 -8.11 0.43
N GLY A 99 10.77 -8.95 -0.55
CA GLY A 99 11.12 -10.33 -0.25
C GLY A 99 10.03 -10.99 0.59
N ARG A 100 10.37 -11.47 1.77
CA ARG A 100 9.43 -12.15 2.68
C ARG A 100 8.87 -11.25 3.80
N LYS A 101 9.00 -9.94 3.65
CA LYS A 101 8.55 -8.94 4.64
C LYS A 101 7.38 -8.16 4.10
N ILE A 102 6.20 -8.24 4.72
CA ILE A 102 5.10 -7.31 4.46
C ILE A 102 5.51 -5.95 5.01
N VAL A 103 5.44 -4.93 4.17
CA VAL A 103 5.81 -3.54 4.50
C VAL A 103 4.62 -2.58 4.42
N TRP A 104 3.44 -3.08 4.05
CA TRP A 104 2.20 -2.31 4.06
C TRP A 104 1.67 -2.17 5.49
N SER A 105 1.19 -0.97 5.83
CA SER A 105 0.60 -0.69 7.13
C SER A 105 -0.92 -0.53 7.00
N ASN A 106 -1.66 -1.32 7.76
CA ASN A 106 -3.07 -1.14 8.09
C ASN A 106 -3.18 -0.67 9.55
N SER A 107 -4.35 -0.26 9.99
CA SER A 107 -4.59 0.17 11.37
C SER A 107 -4.14 -0.87 12.40
N ALA A 108 -4.38 -2.16 12.12
CA ALA A 108 -4.02 -3.29 13.00
C ALA A 108 -2.51 -3.54 13.14
N ASN A 109 -1.66 -3.02 12.24
CA ASN A 109 -0.21 -3.22 12.29
C ASN A 109 0.61 -1.92 12.22
N MET A 110 -0.03 -0.79 12.45
CA MET A 110 0.58 0.54 12.32
C MET A 110 1.85 0.72 13.18
N SER A 111 1.93 0.04 14.33
CA SER A 111 3.10 0.07 15.21
C SER A 111 4.27 -0.80 14.73
N GLN A 112 4.08 -1.59 13.67
CA GLN A 112 5.10 -2.51 13.15
C GLN A 112 5.64 -2.02 11.81
N ASN A 113 6.95 -1.81 11.73
CA ASN A 113 7.61 -1.40 10.49
C ASN A 113 7.56 -2.49 9.39
N SER A 114 7.47 -3.76 9.78
CA SER A 114 7.35 -4.89 8.85
C SER A 114 6.92 -6.17 9.56
N ILE A 115 6.28 -7.07 8.79
CA ILE A 115 5.84 -8.39 9.26
C ILE A 115 6.62 -9.45 8.50
N ASN A 116 7.44 -10.23 9.20
CA ASN A 116 8.21 -11.33 8.60
C ASN A 116 7.34 -12.57 8.36
N ILE A 117 7.49 -13.19 7.19
CA ILE A 117 6.84 -14.45 6.80
C ILE A 117 7.90 -15.54 6.66
N LYS A 118 7.75 -16.66 7.37
CA LYS A 118 8.65 -17.82 7.26
C LYS A 118 8.51 -18.51 5.88
N GLN A 119 9.57 -19.15 5.40
CA GLN A 119 9.56 -19.80 4.08
C GLN A 119 8.63 -21.02 4.04
N SER A 120 8.62 -21.84 5.08
CA SER A 120 7.83 -23.05 5.19
C SER A 120 6.45 -22.83 5.81
N ILE A 121 5.82 -21.68 5.53
CA ILE A 121 4.51 -21.35 6.06
C ILE A 121 3.41 -22.02 5.23
N SER A 122 2.36 -22.53 5.87
CA SER A 122 1.18 -23.04 5.18
C SER A 122 0.27 -21.89 4.71
N LEU A 123 -0.58 -22.15 3.70
CA LEU A 123 -1.59 -21.17 3.27
C LEU A 123 -2.53 -20.77 4.42
N THR A 124 -2.90 -21.74 5.26
CA THR A 124 -3.75 -21.49 6.45
C THR A 124 -3.08 -20.52 7.41
N ASP A 125 -1.79 -20.69 7.68
CA ASP A 125 -1.04 -19.81 8.58
C ASP A 125 -0.83 -18.43 7.96
N VAL A 126 -0.64 -18.34 6.64
CA VAL A 126 -0.61 -17.06 5.93
C VAL A 126 -1.92 -16.32 6.12
N LYS A 127 -3.06 -16.99 5.87
CA LYS A 127 -4.40 -16.41 6.08
C LYS A 127 -4.59 -15.94 7.52
N LYS A 128 -4.24 -16.78 8.51
CA LYS A 128 -4.32 -16.42 9.93
C LYS A 128 -3.48 -15.18 10.24
N LYS A 129 -2.28 -15.08 9.68
CA LYS A 129 -1.41 -13.94 9.86
C LYS A 129 -1.97 -12.68 9.19
N LEU A 130 -2.46 -12.77 7.96
CA LEU A 130 -3.09 -11.66 7.24
C LEU A 130 -4.34 -11.16 7.98
N LYS A 131 -5.16 -12.07 8.54
CA LYS A 131 -6.32 -11.73 9.38
C LYS A 131 -5.90 -10.95 10.63
N LYS A 132 -4.89 -11.44 11.36
CA LYS A 132 -4.35 -10.78 12.56
C LYS A 132 -3.96 -9.31 12.29
N PHE A 133 -3.46 -9.01 11.10
CA PHE A 133 -3.00 -7.67 10.72
C PHE A 133 -4.02 -6.90 9.86
N GLY A 134 -5.27 -7.35 9.81
CA GLY A 134 -6.37 -6.63 9.20
C GLY A 134 -6.38 -6.62 7.67
N PHE A 135 -5.60 -7.48 7.00
CA PHE A 135 -5.58 -7.58 5.54
C PHE A 135 -6.68 -8.46 4.95
N ILE A 136 -7.35 -9.24 5.77
CA ILE A 136 -8.55 -10.02 5.43
C ILE A 136 -9.52 -10.02 6.61
N ASP A 137 -10.80 -10.32 6.35
CA ASP A 137 -11.86 -10.39 7.36
C ASP A 137 -11.88 -11.73 8.12
#